data_6705781f24c692eadb718fb8eb25c50e
#
_entry.id   6705781f24c692eadb718fb8eb25c50e
#
_cell.length_a   1.000
_cell.length_b   1.000
_cell.length_c   1.000
_cell.angle_alpha   90.00
_cell.angle_beta   90.00
_cell.angle_gamma   90.00
#
_symmetry.space_group_name_H-M   'P 1'
#
loop_
_entity.id
_entity.type
_entity.pdbx_description
1 polymer ?
#
loop_
_entity_poly.entity_id
_entity_poly.type
_entity_poly.pdbx_seq_one_letter_code
_entity_poly.pdbx_strand_id
1 'polypeptide(L)'
;MAKIVFKELTSNQNVLFPVSLSEKIAPNHPVRIVNSVVDALDISSLLSSYKGGGTSSYHPRMMLKVLFYAYLNNIYSCRKIEKALQENIHFMWLSGNSTPDFRTINDFRGKRLKEDIKSLFSAIVLLLQESGYVSLDVQYI
;
A
#
# COMPACT_ATOMS: atom_id res chain seq x y z
N MET A 1 -35.18 -20.64 -31.72
CA MET A 1 -34.05 -20.89 -30.83
C MET A 1 -33.29 -19.60 -30.53
N ALA A 2 -33.10 -19.29 -29.27
CA ALA A 2 -32.32 -18.13 -28.93
C ALA A 2 -30.83 -18.35 -29.22
N LYS A 3 -30.21 -17.37 -29.86
CA LYS A 3 -28.76 -17.43 -30.09
C LYS A 3 -28.04 -17.03 -28.80
N ILE A 4 -26.98 -17.74 -28.49
CA ILE A 4 -26.08 -17.34 -27.41
C ILE A 4 -25.20 -16.20 -27.94
N VAL A 5 -25.24 -15.07 -27.24
CA VAL A 5 -24.43 -13.89 -27.61
C VAL A 5 -23.48 -13.59 -26.47
N PHE A 6 -22.19 -13.48 -26.79
CA PHE A 6 -21.15 -13.13 -25.83
C PHE A 6 -20.81 -11.66 -25.97
N LYS A 7 -20.45 -11.04 -24.84
CA LYS A 7 -19.98 -9.65 -24.84
C LYS A 7 -18.64 -9.55 -25.53
N GLU A 8 -18.47 -8.52 -26.34
CA GLU A 8 -17.19 -8.25 -26.98
C GLU A 8 -16.13 -7.91 -25.94
N LEU A 9 -14.92 -8.41 -26.19
CA LEU A 9 -13.74 -8.07 -25.42
C LEU A 9 -12.94 -7.01 -26.19
N THR A 10 -12.80 -5.84 -25.57
CA THR A 10 -12.14 -4.70 -26.22
C THR A 10 -10.93 -4.25 -25.42
N SER A 11 -9.94 -5.15 -25.29
CA SER A 11 -8.75 -4.93 -24.46
C SER A 11 -7.93 -3.71 -24.87
N ASN A 12 -7.92 -3.38 -26.15
CA ASN A 12 -7.10 -2.30 -26.69
C ASN A 12 -7.90 -1.03 -26.99
N GLN A 13 -9.13 -0.96 -26.53
CA GLN A 13 -9.98 0.19 -26.80
C GLN A 13 -9.54 1.38 -25.95
N ASN A 14 -9.34 2.53 -26.59
CA ASN A 14 -9.16 3.78 -25.89
C ASN A 14 -10.50 4.29 -25.37
N VAL A 15 -10.53 4.63 -24.09
CA VAL A 15 -11.74 5.11 -23.44
C VAL A 15 -11.69 6.63 -23.35
N LEU A 16 -12.79 7.29 -23.73
CA LEU A 16 -12.86 8.76 -23.67
C LEU A 16 -12.74 9.26 -22.23
N PHE A 17 -13.35 8.55 -21.27
CA PHE A 17 -13.27 8.85 -19.84
C PHE A 17 -12.72 7.62 -19.13
N PRO A 18 -11.37 7.53 -18.98
CA PRO A 18 -10.78 6.37 -18.33
C PRO A 18 -11.19 6.29 -16.85
N VAL A 19 -11.45 5.08 -16.39
CA VAL A 19 -11.81 4.80 -15.00
C VAL A 19 -10.55 4.93 -14.13
N SER A 20 -10.64 5.71 -13.04
CA SER A 20 -9.53 5.84 -12.11
C SER A 20 -9.38 4.56 -11.27
N LEU A 21 -8.19 4.34 -10.71
CA LEU A 21 -7.96 3.21 -9.81
C LEU A 21 -8.90 3.27 -8.60
N SER A 22 -9.16 4.47 -8.08
CA SER A 22 -10.05 4.65 -6.93
C SER A 22 -11.46 4.14 -7.22
N GLU A 23 -11.96 4.31 -8.43
CA GLU A 23 -13.29 3.83 -8.82
C GLU A 23 -13.37 2.31 -8.88
N LYS A 24 -12.24 1.64 -9.09
CA LYS A 24 -12.18 0.18 -9.16
C LYS A 24 -12.08 -0.49 -7.80
N ILE A 25 -11.84 0.29 -6.75
CA ILE A 25 -11.65 -0.22 -5.39
C ILE A 25 -12.93 0.03 -4.59
N ALA A 26 -13.43 -1.02 -3.92
CA ALA A 26 -14.61 -0.90 -3.08
C ALA A 26 -14.43 0.21 -2.03
N PRO A 27 -15.49 1.00 -1.73
CA PRO A 27 -15.37 2.09 -0.75
C PRO A 27 -14.95 1.65 0.64
N ASN A 28 -15.24 0.41 1.02
CA ASN A 28 -14.94 -0.15 2.33
C ASN A 28 -13.76 -1.14 2.32
N HIS A 29 -12.97 -1.13 1.23
CA HIS A 29 -11.85 -2.06 1.13
C HIS A 29 -10.77 -1.75 2.18
N PRO A 30 -10.15 -2.78 2.78
CA PRO A 30 -9.10 -2.57 3.79
C PRO A 30 -7.94 -1.68 3.35
N VAL A 31 -7.62 -1.65 2.05
CA VAL A 31 -6.55 -0.78 1.55
C VAL A 31 -6.84 0.70 1.81
N ARG A 32 -8.09 1.12 1.79
CA ARG A 32 -8.47 2.50 2.09
C ARG A 32 -8.25 2.83 3.57
N ILE A 33 -8.50 1.86 4.43
CA ILE A 33 -8.28 1.99 5.87
C ILE A 33 -6.79 2.15 6.15
N VAL A 34 -5.96 1.30 5.56
CA VAL A 34 -4.50 1.39 5.68
C VAL A 34 -4.01 2.76 5.22
N ASN A 35 -4.50 3.24 4.10
CA ASN A 35 -4.15 4.56 3.57
C ASN A 35 -4.44 5.66 4.59
N SER A 36 -5.65 5.67 5.13
CA SER A 36 -6.08 6.70 6.10
C SER A 36 -5.31 6.62 7.41
N VAL A 37 -5.09 5.41 7.92
CA VAL A 37 -4.37 5.20 9.18
C VAL A 37 -2.93 5.66 9.07
N VAL A 38 -2.25 5.29 7.99
CA VAL A 38 -0.85 5.69 7.79
C VAL A 38 -0.76 7.20 7.56
N ASP A 39 -1.74 7.81 6.91
CA ASP A 39 -1.78 9.27 6.74
C ASP A 39 -1.89 9.99 8.09
N ALA A 40 -2.52 9.37 9.09
CA ALA A 40 -2.68 9.95 10.42
C ALA A 40 -1.46 9.78 11.33
N LEU A 41 -0.47 8.99 10.90
CA LEU A 41 0.72 8.74 11.71
C LEU A 41 1.66 9.94 11.74
N ASP A 42 2.28 10.15 12.90
CA ASP A 42 3.44 11.03 13.02
C ASP A 42 4.69 10.24 12.60
N ILE A 43 5.25 10.61 11.45
CA ILE A 43 6.47 10.01 10.92
C ILE A 43 7.67 10.96 10.99
N SER A 44 7.64 11.92 11.90
CA SER A 44 8.70 12.92 12.04
C SER A 44 10.08 12.29 12.23
N SER A 45 10.17 11.26 13.08
CA SER A 45 11.41 10.53 13.31
C SER A 45 11.94 9.88 12.04
N LEU A 46 11.05 9.26 11.27
CA LEU A 46 11.43 8.64 10.00
C LEU A 46 11.88 9.70 8.99
N LEU A 47 11.15 10.80 8.88
CA LEU A 47 11.50 11.89 7.97
C LEU A 47 12.85 12.50 8.30
N SER A 48 13.20 12.60 9.58
CA SER A 48 14.47 13.19 10.00
C SER A 48 15.69 12.39 9.54
N SER A 49 15.50 11.11 9.19
CA SER A 49 16.58 10.29 8.66
C SER A 49 16.91 10.59 7.20
N TYR A 50 16.05 11.33 6.52
CA TYR A 50 16.27 11.71 5.12
C TYR A 50 17.03 13.04 5.06
N LYS A 51 18.17 13.02 4.36
CA LYS A 51 18.98 14.21 4.17
C LYS A 51 18.65 14.82 2.81
N GLY A 52 18.56 16.12 2.75
CA GLY A 52 18.38 16.81 1.48
C GLY A 52 19.58 16.66 0.57
N GLY A 53 19.34 16.79 -0.72
CA GLY A 53 20.36 16.65 -1.76
C GLY A 53 20.42 15.25 -2.34
N GLY A 54 21.02 15.12 -3.51
CA GLY A 54 21.11 13.88 -4.24
C GLY A 54 19.87 13.59 -5.08
N THR A 55 19.68 12.32 -5.45
CA THR A 55 18.54 11.89 -6.25
C THR A 55 17.25 11.91 -5.43
N SER A 56 16.13 12.18 -6.10
CA SER A 56 14.81 12.14 -5.47
C SER A 56 14.51 10.75 -4.92
N SER A 57 14.01 10.71 -3.69
CA SER A 57 13.57 9.48 -3.06
C SER A 57 12.05 9.38 -3.10
N TYR A 58 11.54 8.14 -3.05
CA TYR A 58 10.10 7.95 -2.84
C TYR A 58 9.73 8.45 -1.44
N HIS A 59 8.51 9.00 -1.32
CA HIS A 59 8.08 9.52 -0.03
C HIS A 59 7.97 8.38 0.99
N PRO A 60 8.55 8.53 2.19
CA PRO A 60 8.53 7.45 3.18
C PRO A 60 7.14 7.05 3.66
N ARG A 61 6.19 7.99 3.66
CA ARG A 61 4.81 7.66 4.03
C ARG A 61 4.19 6.68 3.03
N MET A 62 4.42 6.88 1.73
CA MET A 62 3.96 5.96 0.69
C MET A 62 4.62 4.59 0.84
N MET A 63 5.93 4.58 1.08
CA MET A 63 6.67 3.32 1.28
C MET A 63 6.14 2.55 2.49
N LEU A 64 5.81 3.26 3.57
CA LEU A 64 5.25 2.65 4.77
C LEU A 64 3.86 2.04 4.50
N LYS A 65 3.01 2.74 3.75
CA LYS A 65 1.70 2.22 3.35
C LYS A 65 1.83 0.91 2.59
N VAL A 66 2.71 0.89 1.61
CA VAL A 66 2.94 -0.29 0.76
C VAL A 66 3.47 -1.46 1.59
N LEU A 67 4.45 -1.19 2.43
CA LEU A 67 5.07 -2.24 3.26
C LEU A 67 4.06 -2.83 4.25
N PHE A 68 3.32 -1.96 4.94
CA PHE A 68 2.33 -2.42 5.90
C PHE A 68 1.21 -3.22 5.22
N TYR A 69 0.69 -2.72 4.10
CA TYR A 69 -0.35 -3.43 3.37
C TYR A 69 0.14 -4.79 2.84
N ALA A 70 1.40 -4.83 2.39
CA ALA A 70 2.01 -6.10 1.97
C ALA A 70 2.02 -7.11 3.11
N TYR A 71 2.42 -6.68 4.30
CA TYR A 71 2.47 -7.56 5.46
C TYR A 71 1.08 -8.05 5.88
N LEU A 72 0.06 -7.21 5.78
CA LEU A 72 -1.32 -7.64 6.01
C LEU A 72 -1.77 -8.72 5.05
N ASN A 73 -1.21 -8.76 3.85
CA ASN A 73 -1.52 -9.76 2.83
C ASN A 73 -0.51 -10.89 2.79
N ASN A 74 0.32 -11.02 3.84
CA ASN A 74 1.35 -12.06 3.95
C ASN A 74 2.37 -12.02 2.82
N ILE A 75 2.66 -10.82 2.31
CA ILE A 75 3.70 -10.60 1.30
C ILE A 75 4.90 -9.96 1.99
N TYR A 76 5.98 -10.72 2.15
CA TYR A 76 7.16 -10.27 2.89
C TYR A 76 8.39 -10.07 2.01
N SER A 77 8.42 -10.71 0.85
CA SER A 77 9.53 -10.60 -0.09
C SER A 77 9.48 -9.26 -0.83
N CYS A 78 10.60 -8.56 -0.86
CA CYS A 78 10.68 -7.29 -1.58
C CYS A 78 10.43 -7.46 -3.08
N ARG A 79 10.81 -8.60 -3.65
CA ARG A 79 10.53 -8.88 -5.06
C ARG A 79 9.04 -9.10 -5.31
N LYS A 80 8.34 -9.75 -4.38
CA LYS A 80 6.89 -9.93 -4.49
C LYS A 80 6.15 -8.61 -4.28
N ILE A 81 6.67 -7.73 -3.43
CA ILE A 81 6.09 -6.39 -3.24
C ILE A 81 6.26 -5.57 -4.52
N GLU A 82 7.44 -5.61 -5.14
CA GLU A 82 7.66 -4.94 -6.43
C GLU A 82 6.67 -5.43 -7.48
N LYS A 83 6.48 -6.75 -7.57
CA LYS A 83 5.52 -7.34 -8.51
C LYS A 83 4.10 -6.87 -8.22
N ALA A 84 3.70 -6.83 -6.95
CA ALA A 84 2.38 -6.35 -6.56
C ALA A 84 2.16 -4.89 -6.96
N LEU A 85 3.17 -4.05 -6.83
CA LEU A 85 3.09 -2.65 -7.25
C LEU A 85 2.85 -2.50 -8.75
N GLN A 86 3.30 -3.47 -9.54
CA GLN A 86 3.15 -3.47 -10.99
C GLN A 86 1.84 -4.09 -11.46
N GLU A 87 1.27 -5.01 -10.69
CA GLU A 87 0.16 -5.86 -11.15
C GLU A 87 -1.12 -5.76 -10.33
N ASN A 88 -1.06 -5.31 -9.08
CA ASN A 88 -2.20 -5.31 -8.17
C ASN A 88 -2.76 -3.90 -8.00
N ILE A 89 -4.05 -3.72 -8.30
CA ILE A 89 -4.68 -2.40 -8.28
C ILE A 89 -4.64 -1.73 -6.90
N HIS A 90 -4.71 -2.50 -5.83
CA HIS A 90 -4.68 -1.96 -4.48
C HIS A 90 -3.31 -1.36 -4.16
N PHE A 91 -2.24 -2.06 -4.52
CA PHE A 91 -0.88 -1.55 -4.38
C PHE A 91 -0.62 -0.37 -5.31
N MET A 92 -1.12 -0.43 -6.53
CA MET A 92 -0.99 0.66 -7.50
C MET A 92 -1.65 1.93 -6.97
N TRP A 93 -2.83 1.80 -6.37
CA TRP A 93 -3.54 2.93 -5.78
C TRP A 93 -2.78 3.50 -4.58
N LEU A 94 -2.31 2.65 -3.65
CA LEU A 94 -1.53 3.08 -2.48
C LEU A 94 -0.28 3.86 -2.86
N SER A 95 0.40 3.43 -3.91
CA SER A 95 1.67 4.01 -4.35
C SER A 95 1.52 5.18 -5.31
N GLY A 96 0.27 5.52 -5.70
CA GLY A 96 0.05 6.53 -6.72
C GLY A 96 0.69 6.17 -8.05
N ASN A 97 0.66 4.88 -8.40
CA ASN A 97 1.31 4.31 -9.59
C ASN A 97 2.84 4.38 -9.58
N SER A 98 3.44 4.63 -8.41
CA SER A 98 4.89 4.51 -8.26
C SER A 98 5.29 3.03 -8.18
N THR A 99 6.43 2.70 -8.75
CA THR A 99 6.90 1.32 -8.80
C THR A 99 8.34 1.22 -8.31
N PRO A 100 8.58 1.47 -7.00
CA PRO A 100 9.92 1.25 -6.46
C PRO A 100 10.33 -0.21 -6.66
N ASP A 101 11.60 -0.42 -6.99
CA ASP A 101 12.12 -1.77 -7.19
C ASP A 101 12.42 -2.46 -5.86
N PHE A 102 12.73 -3.77 -5.93
CA PHE A 102 12.98 -4.54 -4.71
C PHE A 102 14.17 -4.02 -3.90
N ARG A 103 15.16 -3.43 -4.56
CA ARG A 103 16.34 -2.87 -3.87
C ARG A 103 15.96 -1.65 -3.06
N THR A 104 15.15 -0.77 -3.65
CA THR A 104 14.63 0.42 -2.99
C THR A 104 13.76 0.05 -1.79
N ILE A 105 12.89 -0.95 -1.96
CA ILE A 105 12.03 -1.44 -0.88
C ILE A 105 12.88 -2.03 0.24
N ASN A 106 13.88 -2.83 -0.10
CA ASN A 106 14.77 -3.45 0.87
C ASN A 106 15.58 -2.40 1.65
N ASP A 107 16.08 -1.38 0.96
CA ASP A 107 16.82 -0.29 1.59
C ASP A 107 15.92 0.50 2.55
N PHE A 108 14.70 0.78 2.15
CA PHE A 108 13.75 1.45 3.02
C PHE A 108 13.52 0.65 4.30
N ARG A 109 13.20 -0.64 4.14
CA ARG A 109 12.92 -1.53 5.27
C ARG A 109 14.13 -1.73 6.18
N GLY A 110 15.31 -1.92 5.58
CA GLY A 110 16.53 -2.28 6.31
C GLY A 110 17.33 -1.11 6.84
N LYS A 111 17.26 0.06 6.20
CA LYS A 111 18.09 1.21 6.57
C LYS A 111 17.28 2.37 7.15
N ARG A 112 16.15 2.70 6.52
CA ARG A 112 15.35 3.87 6.93
C ARG A 112 14.38 3.54 8.05
N LEU A 113 13.70 2.40 7.94
CA LEU A 113 12.63 2.01 8.84
C LEU A 113 13.10 1.18 10.02
N LYS A 114 14.30 0.61 9.95
CA LYS A 114 14.81 -0.42 10.87
C LYS A 114 14.56 -0.13 12.35
N GLU A 115 14.86 1.09 12.80
CA GLU A 115 14.72 1.46 14.22
C GLU A 115 13.29 1.82 14.60
N ASP A 116 12.52 2.30 13.64
CA ASP A 116 11.17 2.81 13.88
C ASP A 116 10.07 1.79 13.56
N ILE A 117 10.43 0.62 13.00
CA ILE A 117 9.42 -0.31 12.47
C ILE A 117 8.44 -0.79 13.53
N LYS A 118 8.94 -1.14 14.71
CA LYS A 118 8.09 -1.64 15.81
C LYS A 118 7.14 -0.56 16.31
N SER A 119 7.68 0.65 16.54
CA SER A 119 6.87 1.75 17.08
C SER A 119 5.83 2.21 16.05
N LEU A 120 6.19 2.29 14.77
CA LEU A 120 5.26 2.69 13.73
C LEU A 120 4.17 1.64 13.52
N PHE A 121 4.54 0.37 13.46
CA PHE A 121 3.55 -0.69 13.28
C PHE A 121 2.62 -0.81 14.50
N SER A 122 3.16 -0.64 15.70
CA SER A 122 2.34 -0.58 16.92
C SER A 122 1.36 0.58 16.88
N ALA A 123 1.81 1.75 16.43
CA ALA A 123 0.95 2.92 16.28
C ALA A 123 -0.15 2.68 15.25
N ILE A 124 0.15 2.01 14.14
CA ILE A 124 -0.84 1.66 13.13
C ILE A 124 -1.92 0.74 13.72
N VAL A 125 -1.49 -0.28 14.45
CA VAL A 125 -2.42 -1.22 15.09
C VAL A 125 -3.32 -0.51 16.10
N LEU A 126 -2.77 0.40 16.90
CA LEU A 126 -3.54 1.19 17.84
C LEU A 126 -4.59 2.07 17.14
N LEU A 127 -4.20 2.72 16.04
CA LEU A 127 -5.13 3.54 15.28
C LEU A 127 -6.23 2.70 14.65
N LEU A 128 -5.91 1.51 14.15
CA LEU A 128 -6.91 0.58 13.62
C LEU A 128 -7.88 0.14 14.70
N GLN A 129 -7.38 -0.12 15.90
CA GLN A 129 -8.20 -0.50 17.04
C GLN A 129 -9.13 0.64 17.46
N GLU A 130 -8.61 1.85 17.59
CA GLU A 130 -9.40 3.02 17.97
C GLU A 130 -10.48 3.32 16.94
N SER A 131 -10.22 2.99 15.67
CA SER A 131 -11.17 3.16 14.57
C SER A 131 -12.18 2.02 14.48
N GLY A 132 -12.07 1.00 15.32
CA GLY A 132 -13.00 -0.12 15.35
C GLY A 132 -12.76 -1.20 14.30
N TYR A 133 -11.65 -1.14 13.57
CA TYR A 133 -11.35 -2.11 12.51
C TYR A 133 -10.63 -3.36 13.03
N VAL A 134 -9.95 -3.25 14.18
CA VAL A 134 -9.22 -4.36 14.79
C VAL A 134 -9.61 -4.43 16.25
N SER A 135 -9.90 -5.63 16.74
CA SER A 135 -10.13 -5.87 18.15
C SER A 135 -8.84 -6.39 18.79
N LEU A 136 -8.49 -5.83 19.96
CA LEU A 136 -7.40 -6.37 20.77
C LEU A 136 -7.87 -7.48 21.71
N ASP A 137 -9.13 -7.84 21.67
CA ASP A 137 -9.63 -9.03 22.35
C ASP A 137 -9.07 -10.25 21.64
N VAL A 138 -7.79 -10.46 21.85
CA VAL A 138 -7.08 -11.55 21.19
C VAL A 138 -7.53 -12.87 21.79
N GLN A 139 -8.04 -13.72 20.95
CA GLN A 139 -8.29 -15.09 21.29
C GLN A 139 -6.97 -15.83 21.23
N TYR A 140 -6.38 -16.06 22.38
CA TYR A 140 -5.18 -16.89 22.44
C TYR A 140 -5.60 -18.35 22.38
N ILE A 141 -5.08 -18.97 21.40
CA ILE A 141 -5.30 -20.40 21.23
C ILE A 141 -3.99 -21.10 21.52
#